data_c16c203f5511907ae7f610c31b96cf62
#
_entry.id   c16c203f5511907ae7f610c31b96cf62
#
_cell.length_a   1.000
_cell.length_b   1.000
_cell.length_c   1.000
_cell.angle_alpha   90.00
_cell.angle_beta   90.00
_cell.angle_gamma   90.00
#
_symmetry.space_group_name_H-M   'P 1'
#
loop_
_entity.id
_entity.type
_entity.pdbx_description
1 polymer ?
#
loop_
_entity_poly.entity_id
_entity_poly.type
_entity_poly.pdbx_seq_one_letter_code
_entity_poly.pdbx_strand_id
1 'polypeptide(L)'
;HITTKKQNQYHIVCAAVNKEVAANYLELLKQLNLKTSVLDVSTFANLNLLLVNGEHQDPLSVMLDISSDLIEISILINSNLEFSRTIAIKEHGFQEVFLNPENQSESHKRISEKVAQTLVEEIKNTLASCRNIDDSKSVDTIYISGGGYLISHLALRVEQESGVQVVKLQSPKSINQTAQSNYAKAFMTTSLSLALRELKKNPIEANLLPENLTTTKKKKVNIKKTVGLALATVFFVIAYMVNQNIQAKNT
;
A
#
# COMPACT_ATOMS: atom_id res chain seq x y z
N HIS A 1 7.98 8.91 6.09
CA HIS A 1 6.84 8.64 6.97
C HIS A 1 7.31 8.34 8.38
N ILE A 2 6.69 8.96 9.40
CA ILE A 2 7.00 8.70 10.82
C ILE A 2 6.09 7.58 11.27
N THR A 3 6.66 6.42 11.60
CA THR A 3 5.88 5.24 11.99
C THR A 3 5.55 5.23 13.48
N THR A 4 6.50 5.60 14.34
CA THR A 4 6.28 5.66 15.79
C THR A 4 7.15 6.72 16.45
N LYS A 5 6.67 7.22 17.59
CA LYS A 5 7.45 8.08 18.50
C LYS A 5 7.64 7.35 19.83
N LYS A 6 8.87 6.98 20.18
CA LYS A 6 9.23 6.46 21.49
C LYS A 6 10.29 7.36 22.12
N GLN A 7 10.05 7.85 23.34
CA GLN A 7 11.05 8.51 24.20
C GLN A 7 12.04 9.44 23.47
N ASN A 8 11.59 10.49 22.78
CA ASN A 8 12.42 11.43 22.00
C ASN A 8 13.09 10.84 20.74
N GLN A 9 12.75 9.63 20.33
CA GLN A 9 13.22 9.06 19.07
C GLN A 9 12.03 8.87 18.11
N TYR A 10 12.28 9.13 16.82
CA TYR A 10 11.30 8.90 15.75
C TYR A 10 11.75 7.70 14.92
N HIS A 11 10.88 6.72 14.76
CA HIS A 11 11.02 5.72 13.71
C HIS A 11 10.56 6.34 12.39
N ILE A 12 11.44 6.38 11.43
CA ILE A 12 11.18 6.98 10.11
C ILE A 12 11.44 5.92 9.05
N VAL A 13 10.44 5.65 8.21
CA VAL A 13 10.63 4.89 6.98
C VAL A 13 10.89 5.87 5.84
N CYS A 14 12.03 5.69 5.18
CA CYS A 14 12.42 6.48 4.02
C CYS A 14 12.27 5.62 2.75
N ALA A 15 11.62 6.18 1.73
CA ALA A 15 11.60 5.60 0.39
C ALA A 15 12.36 6.53 -0.57
N ALA A 16 13.16 5.92 -1.43
CA ALA A 16 13.89 6.63 -2.47
C ALA A 16 13.85 5.84 -3.77
N VAL A 17 13.81 6.54 -4.89
CA VAL A 17 13.86 5.96 -6.23
C VAL A 17 14.94 6.67 -7.04
N ASN A 18 15.61 5.91 -7.93
CA ASN A 18 16.52 6.50 -8.90
C ASN A 18 15.73 7.45 -9.83
N LYS A 19 16.24 8.67 -10.01
CA LYS A 19 15.59 9.69 -10.85
C LYS A 19 15.39 9.24 -12.29
N GLU A 20 16.34 8.51 -12.87
CA GLU A 20 16.23 8.01 -14.25
C GLU A 20 15.12 6.98 -14.38
N VAL A 21 15.01 6.06 -13.41
CA VAL A 21 13.93 5.06 -13.38
C VAL A 21 12.58 5.76 -13.29
N ALA A 22 12.43 6.70 -12.38
CA ALA A 22 11.21 7.48 -12.24
C ALA A 22 10.88 8.27 -13.53
N ALA A 23 11.89 8.91 -14.14
CA ALA A 23 11.72 9.68 -15.37
C ALA A 23 11.23 8.82 -16.54
N ASN A 24 11.77 7.61 -16.71
CA ASN A 24 11.37 6.69 -17.77
C ASN A 24 9.89 6.29 -17.66
N TYR A 25 9.42 5.97 -16.45
CA TYR A 25 7.99 5.68 -16.22
C TYR A 25 7.11 6.90 -16.48
N LEU A 26 7.52 8.08 -16.02
CA LEU A 26 6.76 9.31 -16.23
C LEU A 26 6.68 9.71 -17.70
N GLU A 27 7.76 9.52 -18.46
CA GLU A 27 7.76 9.78 -19.91
C GLU A 27 6.83 8.81 -20.65
N LEU A 28 6.84 7.52 -20.30
CA LEU A 28 5.90 6.55 -20.88
C LEU A 28 4.44 6.95 -20.62
N LEU A 29 4.11 7.32 -19.38
CA LEU A 29 2.75 7.76 -19.02
C LEU A 29 2.35 9.03 -19.77
N LYS A 30 3.29 9.96 -19.95
CA LYS A 30 3.08 11.18 -20.73
C LYS A 30 2.80 10.89 -22.22
N GLN A 31 3.54 9.95 -22.83
CA GLN A 31 3.29 9.51 -24.21
C GLN A 31 1.89 8.90 -24.37
N LEU A 32 1.37 8.25 -23.33
CA LEU A 32 0.00 7.72 -23.28
C LEU A 32 -1.05 8.78 -22.92
N ASN A 33 -0.68 10.06 -22.81
CA ASN A 33 -1.53 11.16 -22.35
C ASN A 33 -2.15 10.92 -20.96
N LEU A 34 -1.49 10.14 -20.11
CA LEU A 34 -1.91 9.88 -18.72
C LEU A 34 -1.24 10.87 -17.79
N LYS A 35 -2.05 11.58 -17.01
CA LYS A 35 -1.57 12.51 -15.99
C LYS A 35 -1.26 11.77 -14.70
N THR A 36 0.00 11.73 -14.32
CA THR A 36 0.42 11.14 -13.05
C THR A 36 0.17 12.10 -11.90
N SER A 37 -0.55 11.66 -10.89
CA SER A 37 -0.83 12.43 -9.66
C SER A 37 0.04 11.97 -8.48
N VAL A 38 0.45 10.71 -8.48
CA VAL A 38 1.24 10.09 -7.42
C VAL A 38 2.22 9.09 -8.03
N LEU A 39 3.44 9.08 -7.49
CA LEU A 39 4.42 8.02 -7.67
C LEU A 39 4.68 7.40 -6.28
N ASP A 40 4.25 6.18 -6.08
CA ASP A 40 4.32 5.49 -4.79
C ASP A 40 5.19 4.24 -4.86
N VAL A 41 5.43 3.59 -3.73
CA VAL A 41 6.16 2.33 -3.59
C VAL A 41 5.17 1.19 -3.43
N SER A 42 5.39 0.06 -4.10
CA SER A 42 4.56 -1.14 -4.02
C SER A 42 4.30 -1.58 -2.59
N THR A 43 5.35 -1.60 -1.76
CA THR A 43 5.27 -1.91 -0.33
C THR A 43 4.23 -1.08 0.39
N PHE A 44 4.24 0.26 0.20
CA PHE A 44 3.30 1.16 0.88
C PHE A 44 1.89 0.99 0.34
N ALA A 45 1.74 0.77 -0.95
CA ALA A 45 0.45 0.50 -1.55
C ALA A 45 -0.18 -0.78 -0.97
N ASN A 46 0.55 -1.88 -0.95
CA ASN A 46 0.08 -3.16 -0.44
C ASN A 46 -0.16 -3.11 1.08
N LEU A 47 0.69 -2.42 1.84
CA LEU A 47 0.47 -2.20 3.27
C LEU A 47 -0.79 -1.37 3.52
N ASN A 48 -1.04 -0.33 2.75
CA ASN A 48 -2.28 0.44 2.86
C ASN A 48 -3.52 -0.42 2.60
N LEU A 49 -3.45 -1.37 1.66
CA LEU A 49 -4.54 -2.32 1.41
C LEU A 49 -4.79 -3.21 2.64
N LEU A 50 -3.72 -3.75 3.23
CA LEU A 50 -3.81 -4.54 4.46
C LEU A 50 -4.45 -3.72 5.59
N LEU A 51 -4.00 -2.47 5.80
CA LEU A 51 -4.51 -1.55 6.81
C LEU A 51 -5.98 -1.18 6.60
N VAL A 52 -6.41 -1.02 5.37
CA VAL A 52 -7.81 -0.68 5.03
C VAL A 52 -8.75 -1.86 5.25
N ASN A 53 -8.27 -3.09 5.09
CA ASN A 53 -9.07 -4.29 5.35
C ASN A 53 -9.36 -4.51 6.84
N GLY A 54 -8.57 -3.92 7.74
CA GLY A 54 -8.75 -4.07 9.18
C GLY A 54 -8.44 -5.48 9.70
N GLU A 55 -7.79 -6.30 8.91
CA GLU A 55 -7.54 -7.72 9.19
C GLU A 55 -6.25 -7.95 10.00
N HIS A 56 -5.57 -6.88 10.43
CA HIS A 56 -4.25 -6.98 11.04
C HIS A 56 -4.23 -6.29 12.41
N GLN A 57 -4.10 -7.09 13.43
CA GLN A 57 -3.77 -6.66 14.79
C GLN A 57 -2.57 -7.44 15.33
N ASP A 58 -1.89 -8.18 14.45
CA ASP A 58 -0.81 -9.06 14.81
C ASP A 58 0.41 -8.27 15.30
N PRO A 59 1.01 -8.62 16.43
CA PRO A 59 2.23 -7.99 16.94
C PRO A 59 3.40 -8.08 15.98
N LEU A 60 3.56 -9.22 15.28
CA LEU A 60 4.61 -9.45 14.30
C LEU A 60 4.05 -10.19 13.09
N SER A 61 4.06 -9.57 11.93
CA SER A 61 3.62 -10.20 10.69
C SER A 61 4.60 -9.97 9.55
N VAL A 62 4.50 -10.84 8.55
CA VAL A 62 5.30 -10.78 7.31
C VAL A 62 4.35 -10.57 6.14
N MET A 63 4.66 -9.65 5.25
CA MET A 63 3.96 -9.49 3.99
C MET A 63 4.88 -9.86 2.83
N LEU A 64 4.43 -10.78 1.99
CA LEU A 64 5.11 -11.26 0.79
C LEU A 64 4.36 -10.75 -0.44
N ASP A 65 5.04 -10.00 -1.30
CA ASP A 65 4.53 -9.67 -2.63
C ASP A 65 5.34 -10.43 -3.66
N ILE A 66 4.71 -11.42 -4.31
CA ILE A 66 5.38 -12.41 -5.16
C ILE A 66 5.04 -12.14 -6.62
N SER A 67 6.04 -11.76 -7.39
CA SER A 67 5.99 -11.64 -8.85
C SER A 67 6.66 -12.84 -9.55
N SER A 68 6.81 -12.77 -10.87
CA SER A 68 7.38 -13.87 -11.66
C SER A 68 8.87 -14.11 -11.40
N ASP A 69 9.59 -13.11 -10.92
CA ASP A 69 11.05 -13.09 -10.82
C ASP A 69 11.57 -12.46 -9.52
N LEU A 70 10.70 -11.74 -8.80
CA LEU A 70 11.04 -11.03 -7.58
C LEU A 70 10.05 -11.32 -6.47
N ILE A 71 10.54 -11.29 -5.24
CA ILE A 71 9.74 -11.34 -4.03
C ILE A 71 10.11 -10.15 -3.16
N GLU A 72 9.12 -9.38 -2.77
CA GLU A 72 9.28 -8.36 -1.75
C GLU A 72 8.86 -8.95 -0.40
N ILE A 73 9.76 -8.91 0.58
CA ILE A 73 9.54 -9.38 1.95
C ILE A 73 9.50 -8.16 2.85
N SER A 74 8.36 -7.92 3.48
CA SER A 74 8.17 -6.80 4.41
C SER A 74 7.82 -7.32 5.80
N ILE A 75 8.53 -6.83 6.81
CA ILE A 75 8.30 -7.14 8.21
C ILE A 75 7.48 -6.02 8.84
N LEU A 76 6.40 -6.40 9.51
CA LEU A 76 5.47 -5.48 10.15
C LEU A 76 5.45 -5.73 11.66
N ILE A 77 5.64 -4.68 12.45
CA ILE A 77 5.50 -4.71 13.91
C ILE A 77 4.32 -3.81 14.30
N ASN A 78 3.29 -4.39 14.91
CA ASN A 78 2.06 -3.68 15.27
C ASN A 78 1.52 -2.88 14.06
N SER A 79 1.48 -3.52 12.90
CA SER A 79 1.00 -2.94 11.63
C SER A 79 1.87 -1.81 11.05
N ASN A 80 3.04 -1.55 11.61
CA ASN A 80 3.98 -0.58 11.08
C ASN A 80 5.09 -1.30 10.31
N LEU A 81 5.46 -0.76 9.16
CA LEU A 81 6.58 -1.27 8.38
C LEU A 81 7.88 -1.06 9.16
N GLU A 82 8.55 -2.13 9.51
CA GLU A 82 9.85 -2.11 10.18
C GLU A 82 10.99 -2.25 9.18
N PHE A 83 10.84 -3.18 8.25
CA PHE A 83 11.87 -3.50 7.28
C PHE A 83 11.23 -4.05 5.99
N SER A 84 11.82 -3.74 4.84
CA SER A 84 11.46 -4.37 3.57
C SER A 84 12.69 -4.58 2.71
N ARG A 85 12.71 -5.71 2.00
CA ARG A 85 13.71 -6.00 0.98
C ARG A 85 13.14 -6.81 -0.17
N THR A 86 13.74 -6.68 -1.33
CA THR A 86 13.41 -7.45 -2.52
C THR A 86 14.50 -8.48 -2.79
N ILE A 87 14.10 -9.69 -3.10
CA ILE A 87 15.00 -10.79 -3.50
C ILE A 87 14.59 -11.33 -4.87
N ALA A 88 15.56 -11.82 -5.62
CA ALA A 88 15.28 -12.49 -6.89
C ALA A 88 14.98 -13.97 -6.68
N ILE A 89 13.98 -14.48 -7.39
CA ILE A 89 13.68 -15.91 -7.44
C ILE A 89 14.64 -16.55 -8.43
N LYS A 90 15.53 -17.40 -7.92
CA LYS A 90 16.55 -18.08 -8.71
C LYS A 90 16.13 -19.48 -9.17
N GLU A 91 14.98 -19.98 -8.71
CA GLU A 91 14.54 -21.34 -9.07
C GLU A 91 14.14 -21.38 -10.53
N HIS A 92 14.84 -22.22 -11.27
CA HIS A 92 14.58 -22.43 -12.70
C HIS A 92 13.18 -22.99 -12.94
N GLY A 93 12.43 -22.40 -13.85
CA GLY A 93 11.06 -22.81 -14.19
C GLY A 93 9.98 -22.15 -13.33
N PHE A 94 10.32 -21.37 -12.31
CA PHE A 94 9.30 -20.69 -11.50
C PHE A 94 8.46 -19.70 -12.31
N GLN A 95 9.04 -19.05 -13.30
CA GLN A 95 8.31 -18.14 -14.19
C GLN A 95 7.17 -18.88 -14.93
N GLU A 96 7.41 -20.12 -15.35
CA GLU A 96 6.37 -20.97 -15.98
C GLU A 96 5.28 -21.34 -14.98
N VAL A 97 5.65 -21.73 -13.76
CA VAL A 97 4.70 -21.99 -12.66
C VAL A 97 3.84 -20.75 -12.37
N PHE A 98 4.47 -19.58 -12.35
CA PHE A 98 3.80 -18.32 -12.10
C PHE A 98 2.80 -17.94 -13.19
N LEU A 99 3.13 -18.22 -14.46
CA LEU A 99 2.24 -17.95 -15.60
C LEU A 99 1.11 -18.99 -15.73
N ASN A 100 1.31 -20.20 -15.20
CA ASN A 100 0.37 -21.31 -15.26
C ASN A 100 0.05 -21.87 -13.86
N PRO A 101 -0.45 -21.05 -12.92
CA PRO A 101 -0.58 -21.42 -11.50
C PRO A 101 -1.58 -22.55 -11.23
N GLU A 102 -2.48 -22.84 -12.18
CA GLU A 102 -3.46 -23.93 -12.08
C GLU A 102 -2.89 -25.30 -12.51
N ASN A 103 -1.67 -25.30 -13.09
CA ASN A 103 -1.04 -26.54 -13.54
C ASN A 103 -0.59 -27.38 -12.33
N GLN A 104 -1.13 -28.60 -12.24
CA GLN A 104 -0.92 -29.55 -11.14
C GLN A 104 0.17 -30.59 -11.44
N SER A 105 1.00 -30.37 -12.46
CA SER A 105 2.09 -31.31 -12.80
C SER A 105 3.07 -31.48 -11.64
N GLU A 106 3.69 -32.64 -11.54
CA GLU A 106 4.70 -32.91 -10.49
C GLU A 106 5.91 -31.97 -10.58
N SER A 107 6.26 -31.51 -11.79
CA SER A 107 7.31 -30.52 -11.97
C SER A 107 6.95 -29.17 -11.34
N HIS A 108 5.70 -28.68 -11.55
CA HIS A 108 5.22 -27.44 -10.94
C HIS A 108 5.16 -27.52 -9.42
N LYS A 109 4.69 -28.65 -8.89
CA LYS A 109 4.67 -28.87 -7.44
C LYS A 109 6.07 -28.83 -6.84
N ARG A 110 7.04 -29.56 -7.45
CA ARG A 110 8.43 -29.57 -6.98
C ARG A 110 9.07 -28.18 -7.00
N ILE A 111 8.84 -27.41 -8.07
CA ILE A 111 9.35 -26.04 -8.16
C ILE A 111 8.71 -25.17 -7.06
N SER A 112 7.41 -25.26 -6.85
CA SER A 112 6.71 -24.51 -5.80
C SER A 112 7.20 -24.87 -4.39
N GLU A 113 7.51 -26.15 -4.14
CA GLU A 113 8.09 -26.62 -2.88
C GLU A 113 9.46 -25.99 -2.62
N LYS A 114 10.34 -25.99 -3.61
CA LYS A 114 11.67 -25.36 -3.47
C LYS A 114 11.58 -23.86 -3.25
N VAL A 115 10.68 -23.19 -3.96
CA VAL A 115 10.45 -21.75 -3.76
C VAL A 115 9.88 -21.49 -2.37
N ALA A 116 8.97 -22.33 -1.87
CA ALA A 116 8.45 -22.20 -0.51
C ALA A 116 9.54 -22.34 0.56
N GLN A 117 10.44 -23.32 0.41
CA GLN A 117 11.59 -23.49 1.32
C GLN A 117 12.49 -22.25 1.30
N THR A 118 12.85 -21.78 0.10
CA THR A 118 13.62 -20.53 -0.05
C THR A 118 12.93 -19.34 0.60
N LEU A 119 11.61 -19.20 0.43
CA LEU A 119 10.83 -18.14 1.08
C LEU A 119 10.93 -18.19 2.59
N VAL A 120 10.76 -19.36 3.19
CA VAL A 120 10.84 -19.54 4.65
C VAL A 120 12.24 -19.20 5.16
N GLU A 121 13.30 -19.62 4.46
CA GLU A 121 14.67 -19.25 4.80
C GLU A 121 14.89 -17.73 4.71
N GLU A 122 14.41 -17.11 3.64
CA GLU A 122 14.55 -15.67 3.43
C GLU A 122 13.73 -14.85 4.42
N ILE A 123 12.57 -15.34 4.87
CA ILE A 123 11.82 -14.73 5.98
C ILE A 123 12.67 -14.77 7.26
N LYS A 124 13.25 -15.93 7.61
CA LYS A 124 14.13 -16.06 8.80
C LYS A 124 15.33 -15.12 8.71
N ASN A 125 16.00 -15.07 7.56
CA ASN A 125 17.15 -14.18 7.33
C ASN A 125 16.76 -12.71 7.45
N THR A 126 15.54 -12.36 6.98
CA THR A 126 15.02 -11.00 7.05
C THR A 126 14.72 -10.61 8.49
N LEU A 127 14.07 -11.50 9.25
CA LEU A 127 13.78 -11.29 10.68
C LEU A 127 15.07 -11.12 11.49
N ALA A 128 16.07 -11.98 11.27
CA ALA A 128 17.38 -11.87 11.91
C ALA A 128 18.13 -10.56 11.60
N SER A 129 17.79 -9.92 10.47
CA SER A 129 18.35 -8.62 10.10
C SER A 129 17.66 -7.44 10.77
N CYS A 130 16.51 -7.66 11.40
CA CYS A 130 15.69 -6.63 12.04
C CYS A 130 16.12 -6.44 13.50
N ARG A 131 16.78 -5.33 13.80
CA ARG A 131 17.34 -5.02 15.14
C ARG A 131 16.28 -4.86 16.24
N ASN A 132 15.04 -4.59 15.88
CA ASN A 132 13.96 -4.28 16.83
C ASN A 132 13.06 -5.49 17.14
N ILE A 133 13.40 -6.66 16.61
CA ILE A 133 12.67 -7.90 16.87
C ILE A 133 13.44 -8.69 17.94
N ASP A 134 12.75 -9.02 19.00
CA ASP A 134 13.24 -9.92 20.02
C ASP A 134 13.24 -11.36 19.45
N ASP A 135 14.35 -12.07 19.56
CA ASP A 135 14.51 -13.46 19.08
C ASP A 135 13.47 -14.43 19.66
N SER A 136 12.82 -14.05 20.76
CA SER A 136 11.73 -14.83 21.38
C SER A 136 10.37 -14.66 20.67
N LYS A 137 10.22 -13.67 19.78
CA LYS A 137 8.95 -13.42 19.09
C LYS A 137 8.82 -14.30 17.84
N SER A 138 7.73 -15.04 17.80
CA SER A 138 7.30 -15.75 16.60
C SER A 138 6.49 -14.84 15.69
N VAL A 139 6.53 -15.12 14.39
CA VAL A 139 5.63 -14.51 13.42
C VAL A 139 4.22 -15.03 13.64
N ASP A 140 3.24 -14.12 13.73
CA ASP A 140 1.84 -14.48 13.96
C ASP A 140 1.14 -14.86 12.63
N THR A 141 1.39 -14.07 11.58
CA THR A 141 0.72 -14.24 10.27
C THR A 141 1.66 -13.88 9.13
N ILE A 142 1.58 -14.64 8.03
CA ILE A 142 2.21 -14.33 6.75
C ILE A 142 1.12 -13.93 5.76
N TYR A 143 1.16 -12.69 5.27
CA TYR A 143 0.27 -12.20 4.21
C TYR A 143 0.91 -12.39 2.85
N ILE A 144 0.19 -12.96 1.88
CA ILE A 144 0.67 -13.13 0.50
C ILE A 144 -0.16 -12.28 -0.45
N SER A 145 0.54 -11.51 -1.30
CA SER A 145 0.00 -10.73 -2.43
C SER A 145 0.70 -11.06 -3.74
N GLY A 146 0.27 -10.41 -4.81
CA GLY A 146 0.82 -10.62 -6.14
C GLY A 146 0.37 -11.93 -6.79
N GLY A 147 1.00 -12.30 -7.90
CA GLY A 147 0.64 -13.52 -8.65
C GLY A 147 0.92 -14.82 -7.88
N GLY A 148 1.86 -14.81 -6.93
CA GLY A 148 2.15 -15.94 -6.04
C GLY A 148 0.94 -16.42 -5.23
N TYR A 149 0.00 -15.52 -4.97
CA TYR A 149 -1.30 -15.84 -4.36
C TYR A 149 -2.09 -16.93 -5.13
N LEU A 150 -1.94 -16.99 -6.45
CA LEU A 150 -2.66 -17.94 -7.31
C LEU A 150 -2.05 -19.33 -7.30
N ILE A 151 -0.77 -19.44 -6.96
CA ILE A 151 -0.07 -20.72 -6.92
C ILE A 151 -0.55 -21.49 -5.68
N SER A 152 -1.57 -22.32 -5.88
CA SER A 152 -2.30 -23.00 -4.78
C SER A 152 -1.39 -23.79 -3.84
N HIS A 153 -0.33 -24.41 -4.37
CA HIS A 153 0.62 -25.17 -3.58
C HIS A 153 1.63 -24.30 -2.85
N LEU A 154 1.96 -23.10 -3.35
CA LEU A 154 2.99 -22.25 -2.75
C LEU A 154 2.56 -21.76 -1.37
N ALA A 155 1.36 -21.18 -1.26
CA ALA A 155 0.86 -20.67 0.02
C ALA A 155 0.76 -21.78 1.07
N LEU A 156 0.21 -22.95 0.68
CA LEU A 156 0.10 -24.11 1.57
C LEU A 156 1.47 -24.62 2.03
N ARG A 157 2.46 -24.64 1.12
CA ARG A 157 3.81 -25.08 1.49
C ARG A 157 4.52 -24.09 2.39
N VAL A 158 4.38 -22.79 2.15
CA VAL A 158 4.91 -21.78 3.07
C VAL A 158 4.32 -21.94 4.47
N GLU A 159 3.01 -22.20 4.57
CA GLU A 159 2.35 -22.45 5.86
C GLU A 159 2.89 -23.73 6.54
N GLN A 160 3.02 -24.84 5.80
CA GLN A 160 3.55 -26.09 6.32
C GLN A 160 5.01 -25.99 6.78
N GLU A 161 5.86 -25.34 6.01
CA GLU A 161 7.31 -25.20 6.29
C GLU A 161 7.61 -24.18 7.40
N SER A 162 6.79 -23.13 7.50
CA SER A 162 6.96 -22.09 8.52
C SER A 162 6.25 -22.41 9.83
N GLY A 163 5.19 -23.20 9.79
CA GLY A 163 4.26 -23.39 10.91
C GLY A 163 3.41 -22.16 11.21
N VAL A 164 3.39 -21.15 10.32
CA VAL A 164 2.70 -19.89 10.50
C VAL A 164 1.52 -19.80 9.52
N GLN A 165 0.37 -19.34 10.00
CA GLN A 165 -0.80 -19.14 9.15
C GLN A 165 -0.49 -18.23 7.96
N VAL A 166 -0.90 -18.65 6.77
CA VAL A 166 -0.76 -17.87 5.54
C VAL A 166 -2.11 -17.33 5.11
N VAL A 167 -2.22 -16.00 5.05
CA VAL A 167 -3.42 -15.27 4.67
C VAL A 167 -3.20 -14.56 3.32
N LYS A 168 -4.14 -14.74 2.43
CA LYS A 168 -4.11 -14.10 1.11
C LYS A 168 -4.61 -12.65 1.23
N LEU A 169 -3.80 -11.69 0.81
CA LEU A 169 -4.20 -10.29 0.78
C LEU A 169 -5.24 -10.08 -0.32
N GLN A 170 -6.46 -9.76 0.07
CA GLN A 170 -7.59 -9.59 -0.82
C GLN A 170 -8.02 -8.13 -0.91
N SER A 171 -8.72 -7.80 -1.99
CA SER A 171 -9.39 -6.50 -2.09
C SER A 171 -10.50 -6.37 -1.04
N PRO A 172 -10.76 -5.13 -0.53
CA PRO A 172 -11.82 -4.90 0.43
C PRO A 172 -13.18 -5.39 -0.08
N LYS A 173 -13.96 -6.05 0.79
CA LYS A 173 -15.32 -6.54 0.48
C LYS A 173 -16.27 -5.43 0.01
N SER A 174 -15.98 -4.17 0.37
CA SER A 174 -16.75 -3.00 -0.05
C SER A 174 -16.61 -2.64 -1.53
N ILE A 175 -15.66 -3.26 -2.25
CA ILE A 175 -15.47 -3.04 -3.68
C ILE A 175 -16.26 -4.11 -4.42
N ASN A 176 -17.35 -3.69 -5.09
CA ASN A 176 -18.09 -4.56 -6.00
C ASN A 176 -17.18 -4.98 -7.15
N GLN A 177 -16.70 -6.22 -7.07
CA GLN A 177 -15.94 -6.82 -8.15
C GLN A 177 -16.93 -7.45 -9.12
N THR A 178 -17.17 -6.80 -10.25
CA THR A 178 -17.72 -7.49 -11.42
C THR A 178 -16.82 -8.70 -11.70
N ALA A 179 -17.45 -9.86 -11.88
CA ALA A 179 -16.83 -11.19 -11.92
C ALA A 179 -15.70 -11.34 -12.95
N GLN A 180 -14.57 -10.71 -12.70
CA GLN A 180 -13.34 -10.95 -13.43
C GLN A 180 -12.59 -12.12 -12.77
N SER A 181 -11.87 -12.87 -13.59
CA SER A 181 -11.14 -14.06 -13.17
C SER A 181 -10.28 -13.81 -11.91
N ASN A 182 -10.09 -14.82 -11.10
CA ASN A 182 -9.20 -14.78 -9.94
C ASN A 182 -7.78 -14.32 -10.31
N TYR A 183 -7.36 -14.54 -11.54
CA TYR A 183 -6.13 -14.05 -12.14
C TYR A 183 -6.00 -12.53 -12.07
N ALA A 184 -6.98 -11.80 -12.59
CA ALA A 184 -6.93 -10.33 -12.58
C ALA A 184 -6.86 -9.80 -11.14
N LYS A 185 -7.53 -10.44 -10.19
CA LYS A 185 -7.55 -10.02 -8.79
C LYS A 185 -6.17 -10.08 -8.13
N ALA A 186 -5.41 -11.13 -8.38
CA ALA A 186 -4.09 -11.31 -7.78
C ALA A 186 -3.04 -10.39 -8.40
N PHE A 187 -3.00 -10.29 -9.73
CA PHE A 187 -2.05 -9.42 -10.42
C PHE A 187 -2.35 -7.93 -10.24
N MET A 188 -3.59 -7.57 -9.93
CA MET A 188 -4.00 -6.17 -9.77
C MET A 188 -3.96 -5.69 -8.32
N THR A 189 -3.46 -6.47 -7.36
CA THR A 189 -3.45 -6.10 -5.94
C THR A 189 -2.79 -4.74 -5.71
N THR A 190 -1.58 -4.53 -6.20
CA THR A 190 -0.86 -3.26 -6.07
C THR A 190 -1.56 -2.12 -6.82
N SER A 191 -2.08 -2.38 -8.02
CA SER A 191 -2.83 -1.38 -8.80
C SER A 191 -4.13 -0.96 -8.10
N LEU A 192 -4.83 -1.92 -7.50
CA LEU A 192 -6.02 -1.67 -6.70
C LEU A 192 -5.67 -0.84 -5.45
N SER A 193 -4.59 -1.19 -4.78
CA SER A 193 -4.09 -0.47 -3.61
C SER A 193 -3.79 0.99 -3.92
N LEU A 194 -3.14 1.25 -5.06
CA LEU A 194 -2.88 2.60 -5.57
C LEU A 194 -4.18 3.35 -5.89
N ALA A 195 -5.16 2.68 -6.51
CA ALA A 195 -6.46 3.29 -6.83
C ALA A 195 -7.25 3.65 -5.56
N LEU A 196 -7.19 2.83 -4.52
CA LEU A 196 -7.83 3.07 -3.22
C LEU A 196 -7.28 4.31 -2.52
N ARG A 197 -6.05 4.70 -2.81
CA ARG A 197 -5.40 5.86 -2.21
C ARG A 197 -6.21 7.16 -2.38
N GLU A 198 -6.89 7.32 -3.50
CA GLU A 198 -7.72 8.51 -3.75
C GLU A 198 -9.11 8.42 -3.10
N LEU A 199 -9.58 7.22 -2.77
CA LEU A 199 -10.93 6.98 -2.26
C LEU A 199 -11.00 6.99 -0.72
N LYS A 200 -9.94 6.60 -0.04
CA LYS A 200 -9.88 6.51 1.42
C LYS A 200 -8.64 7.25 1.93
N LYS A 201 -8.71 7.72 3.19
CA LYS A 201 -7.55 8.27 3.88
C LYS A 201 -6.61 7.11 4.20
N ASN A 202 -5.50 7.04 3.48
CA ASN A 202 -4.50 6.01 3.70
C ASN A 202 -3.61 6.36 4.90
N PRO A 203 -3.23 5.37 5.71
CA PRO A 203 -2.30 5.58 6.82
C PRO A 203 -0.91 6.03 6.36
N ILE A 204 -0.45 5.52 5.22
CA ILE A 204 0.85 5.87 4.64
C ILE A 204 0.63 6.65 3.35
N GLU A 205 1.06 7.91 3.35
CA GLU A 205 1.01 8.78 2.18
C GLU A 205 2.46 9.13 1.78
N ALA A 206 3.01 8.39 0.81
CA ALA A 206 4.26 8.73 0.15
C ALA A 206 3.97 9.23 -1.26
N ASN A 207 4.74 10.21 -1.74
CA ASN A 207 4.69 10.64 -3.12
C ASN A 207 6.11 11.00 -3.57
N LEU A 208 6.65 10.18 -4.43
CA LEU A 208 8.01 10.32 -4.99
C LEU A 208 8.03 11.16 -6.28
N LEU A 209 6.89 11.75 -6.68
CA LEU A 209 6.89 12.68 -7.81
C LEU A 209 7.79 13.88 -7.50
N PRO A 210 8.59 14.33 -8.47
CA PRO A 210 9.30 15.59 -8.39
C PRO A 210 8.34 16.75 -8.07
N GLU A 211 8.76 17.69 -7.22
CA GLU A 211 7.91 18.79 -6.76
C GLU A 211 7.28 19.62 -7.90
N ASN A 212 8.00 19.79 -9.01
CA ASN A 212 7.51 20.50 -10.18
C ASN A 212 6.38 19.76 -10.93
N LEU A 213 6.19 18.46 -10.67
CA LEU A 213 5.13 17.64 -11.24
C LEU A 213 4.02 17.34 -10.23
N THR A 214 4.25 17.58 -8.95
CA THR A 214 3.22 17.45 -7.93
C THR A 214 2.14 18.50 -8.21
N THR A 215 0.99 18.05 -8.68
CA THR A 215 -0.20 18.90 -8.67
C THR A 215 -0.56 19.10 -7.20
N THR A 216 -0.20 20.26 -6.64
CA THR A 216 -0.77 20.70 -5.37
C THR A 216 -2.27 20.52 -5.45
N LYS A 217 -2.82 19.59 -4.66
CA LYS A 217 -4.28 19.48 -4.50
C LYS A 217 -4.73 20.89 -4.14
N LYS A 218 -5.32 21.63 -5.10
CA LYS A 218 -5.95 22.91 -4.78
C LYS A 218 -6.87 22.59 -3.62
N LYS A 219 -6.58 23.15 -2.42
CA LYS A 219 -7.45 23.03 -1.26
C LYS A 219 -8.83 23.32 -1.78
N LYS A 220 -9.73 22.32 -1.79
CA LYS A 220 -11.14 22.55 -2.16
C LYS A 220 -11.61 23.63 -1.21
N VAL A 221 -11.65 24.87 -1.72
CA VAL A 221 -12.23 25.98 -0.98
C VAL A 221 -13.64 25.54 -0.68
N ASN A 222 -13.98 25.45 0.60
CA ASN A 222 -15.29 25.00 1.00
C ASN A 222 -16.27 26.13 0.65
N ILE A 223 -16.75 26.12 -0.59
CA ILE A 223 -17.60 27.16 -1.19
C ILE A 223 -18.74 27.52 -0.24
N LYS A 224 -19.31 26.52 0.47
CA LYS A 224 -20.37 26.75 1.46
C LYS A 224 -19.90 27.64 2.62
N LYS A 225 -18.67 27.46 3.13
CA LYS A 225 -18.12 28.31 4.18
C LYS A 225 -17.79 29.71 3.66
N THR A 226 -17.26 29.83 2.46
CA THR A 226 -16.91 31.13 1.85
C THR A 226 -18.16 31.93 1.51
N VAL A 227 -19.19 31.29 0.95
CA VAL A 227 -20.50 31.91 0.68
C VAL A 227 -21.20 32.31 1.99
N GLY A 228 -21.18 31.44 3.01
CA GLY A 228 -21.73 31.76 4.33
C GLY A 228 -21.07 32.96 4.98
N LEU A 229 -19.73 33.10 4.89
CA LEU A 229 -19.02 34.25 5.40
C LEU A 229 -19.36 35.54 4.63
N ALA A 230 -19.46 35.46 3.30
CA ALA A 230 -19.85 36.59 2.46
C ALA A 230 -21.29 37.08 2.76
N LEU A 231 -22.23 36.15 2.95
CA LEU A 231 -23.60 36.50 3.33
C LEU A 231 -23.67 37.14 4.73
N ALA A 232 -22.87 36.65 5.69
CA ALA A 232 -22.80 37.23 7.02
C ALA A 232 -22.26 38.66 6.99
N THR A 233 -21.21 38.93 6.19
CA THR A 233 -20.68 40.30 6.05
C THR A 233 -21.69 41.25 5.43
N VAL A 234 -22.41 40.82 4.39
CA VAL A 234 -23.49 41.65 3.77
C VAL A 234 -24.60 41.93 4.78
N PHE A 235 -25.01 40.94 5.55
CA PHE A 235 -26.03 41.11 6.60
C PHE A 235 -25.61 42.14 7.66
N PHE A 236 -24.35 42.08 8.13
CA PHE A 236 -23.83 43.03 9.10
C PHE A 236 -23.77 44.46 8.54
N VAL A 237 -23.39 44.63 7.26
CA VAL A 237 -23.38 45.96 6.62
C VAL A 237 -24.81 46.54 6.51
N ILE A 238 -25.78 45.70 6.11
CA ILE A 238 -27.19 46.15 6.04
C ILE A 238 -27.70 46.51 7.42
N ALA A 239 -27.48 45.69 8.45
CA ALA A 239 -27.90 45.96 9.81
C ALA A 239 -27.27 47.27 10.35
N TYR A 240 -26.00 47.52 10.06
CA TYR A 240 -25.32 48.75 10.41
C TYR A 240 -25.95 49.98 9.73
N MET A 241 -26.22 49.91 8.41
CA MET A 241 -26.89 50.99 7.66
C MET A 241 -28.30 51.31 8.20
N VAL A 242 -29.08 50.24 8.50
CA VAL A 242 -30.41 50.41 9.09
C VAL A 242 -30.32 51.09 10.45
N ASN A 243 -29.38 50.67 11.29
CA ASN A 243 -29.18 51.30 12.61
C ASN A 243 -28.80 52.79 12.52
N GLN A 244 -27.92 53.13 11.58
CA GLN A 244 -27.56 54.52 11.30
C GLN A 244 -28.75 55.38 10.84
N ASN A 245 -29.62 54.79 9.95
CA ASN A 245 -30.82 55.48 9.49
C ASN A 245 -31.87 55.67 10.60
N ILE A 246 -31.97 54.74 11.54
CA ILE A 246 -32.86 54.88 12.68
C ILE A 246 -32.38 55.96 13.66
N GLN A 247 -31.07 56.01 13.91
CA GLN A 247 -30.48 57.04 14.75
C GLN A 247 -30.64 58.45 14.16
N ALA A 248 -30.43 58.55 12.82
CA ALA A 248 -30.57 59.84 12.11
C ALA A 248 -32.03 60.35 12.05
N LYS A 249 -33.05 59.51 12.27
CA LYS A 249 -34.47 59.93 12.34
C LYS A 249 -34.93 60.26 13.74
N ASN A 250 -34.16 59.90 14.77
CA ASN A 250 -34.50 60.14 16.17
C ASN A 250 -33.76 61.35 16.77
N THR A 251 -32.98 62.06 15.96
CA THR A 251 -32.35 63.35 16.22
C THR A 251 -33.08 64.44 15.45
#